data_6eb528ab2a15acde18ae8c7df648f2ac
#
_entry.id   6eb528ab2a15acde18ae8c7df648f2ac
#
_cell.length_a   1.000
_cell.length_b   1.000
_cell.length_c   1.000
_cell.angle_alpha   90.00
_cell.angle_beta   90.00
_cell.angle_gamma   90.00
#
_symmetry.space_group_name_H-M   'P 1'
#
loop_
_entity.id
_entity.type
_entity.pdbx_description
1 polymer ?
#
loop_
_entity_poly.entity_id
_entity_poly.type
_entity_poly.pdbx_seq_one_letter_code
_entity_poly.pdbx_strand_id
1 'polypeptide(L)'
;RSTPKPSSAASDVYKRQSELTRAGAAVIASPIAPYEHSRRLARETILKGGGSNNFFLVHVATPIEYCEKHDRRGNYAKARRGEIKGFTGVDDVYEAPNDADLVVDVSQQSIAEITHSIVLLLEANGLI
;
A
#
# COMPACT_ATOMS: atom_id res chain seq x y z
N ARG A 1 -12.52 4.41 25.57
CA ARG A 1 -12.14 3.49 24.48
C ARG A 1 -10.84 3.95 23.85
N SER A 2 -9.76 3.21 24.08
CA SER A 2 -8.51 3.48 23.37
C SER A 2 -8.67 3.09 21.90
N THR A 3 -8.41 4.01 20.99
CA THR A 3 -8.24 3.68 19.57
C THR A 3 -7.04 2.75 19.42
N PRO A 4 -7.13 1.65 18.66
CA PRO A 4 -5.98 0.80 18.37
C PRO A 4 -4.86 1.66 17.77
N LYS A 5 -3.62 1.41 18.18
CA LYS A 5 -2.47 2.03 17.51
C LYS A 5 -2.51 1.71 16.01
N PRO A 6 -2.16 2.65 15.11
CA PRO A 6 -2.18 2.40 13.67
C PRO A 6 -1.48 1.11 13.25
N SER A 7 -0.41 0.71 13.94
CA SER A 7 0.31 -0.54 13.72
C SER A 7 -0.50 -1.80 14.03
N SER A 8 -1.38 -1.76 15.03
CA SER A 8 -2.24 -2.92 15.38
C SER A 8 -3.40 -3.06 14.41
N ALA A 9 -4.02 -1.94 13.99
CA ALA A 9 -5.07 -1.95 12.97
C ALA A 9 -4.55 -2.49 11.64
N ALA A 10 -3.37 -2.08 11.21
CA ALA A 10 -2.73 -2.62 10.01
C ALA A 10 -2.45 -4.12 10.12
N SER A 11 -1.96 -4.58 11.27
CA SER A 11 -1.72 -6.00 11.54
C SER A 11 -3.00 -6.83 11.46
N ASP A 12 -4.11 -6.33 11.98
CA ASP A 12 -5.40 -7.03 11.91
C ASP A 12 -5.94 -7.11 10.48
N VAL A 13 -5.74 -6.07 9.67
CA VAL A 13 -6.08 -6.08 8.24
C VAL A 13 -5.27 -7.16 7.51
N TYR A 14 -3.97 -7.26 7.73
CA TYR A 14 -3.10 -8.25 7.08
C TYR A 14 -3.46 -9.68 7.48
N LYS A 15 -3.85 -9.92 8.72
CA LYS A 15 -4.34 -11.24 9.17
C LYS A 15 -5.61 -11.65 8.43
N ARG A 16 -6.58 -10.74 8.30
CA ARG A 16 -7.82 -11.00 7.55
C ARG A 16 -7.54 -11.28 6.07
N GLN A 17 -6.64 -10.52 5.47
CA GLN A 17 -6.22 -10.75 4.09
C GLN A 17 -5.56 -12.12 3.91
N SER A 18 -4.73 -12.54 4.85
CA SER A 18 -4.10 -13.87 4.84
C SER A 18 -5.14 -14.98 4.88
N GLU A 19 -6.17 -14.86 5.72
CA GLU A 19 -7.24 -15.84 5.79
C GLU A 19 -8.05 -15.91 4.50
N LEU A 20 -8.38 -14.78 3.88
CA LEU A 20 -9.09 -14.71 2.61
C LEU A 20 -8.26 -15.33 1.47
N THR A 21 -6.97 -15.03 1.41
CA THR A 21 -6.07 -15.58 0.41
C THR A 21 -5.93 -17.11 0.56
N ARG A 22 -5.85 -17.59 1.80
CA ARG A 22 -5.83 -19.03 2.09
C ARG A 22 -7.10 -19.72 1.61
N ALA A 23 -8.24 -19.04 1.67
CA ALA A 23 -9.52 -19.53 1.16
C ALA A 23 -9.64 -19.42 -0.37
N GLY A 24 -8.62 -18.97 -1.08
CA GLY A 24 -8.60 -18.86 -2.53
C GLY A 24 -9.12 -17.53 -3.09
N ALA A 25 -9.36 -16.55 -2.25
CA ALA A 25 -9.80 -15.23 -2.69
C ALA A 25 -8.61 -14.36 -3.18
N ALA A 26 -8.84 -13.55 -4.21
CA ALA A 26 -7.96 -12.45 -4.56
C ALA A 26 -8.27 -11.25 -3.67
N VAL A 27 -7.24 -10.68 -3.06
CA VAL A 27 -7.38 -9.54 -2.14
C VAL A 27 -6.57 -8.36 -2.65
N ILE A 28 -7.20 -7.20 -2.76
CA ILE A 28 -6.54 -5.92 -3.08
C ILE A 28 -6.61 -5.05 -1.83
N ALA A 29 -5.46 -4.58 -1.36
CA ALA A 29 -5.37 -3.67 -0.23
C ALA A 29 -4.62 -2.41 -0.64
N SER A 30 -5.11 -1.26 -0.22
CA SER A 30 -4.50 0.05 -0.50
C SER A 30 -4.24 0.85 0.78
N PRO A 31 -3.47 0.29 1.74
CA PRO A 31 -3.01 1.02 2.90
C PRO A 31 -1.87 1.97 2.51
N ILE A 32 -1.63 2.99 3.32
CA ILE A 32 -0.44 3.85 3.16
C ILE A 32 0.83 3.04 3.35
N ALA A 33 0.86 2.17 4.35
CA ALA A 33 1.97 1.25 4.66
C ALA A 33 3.36 1.91 4.59
N PRO A 34 3.61 2.97 5.37
CA PRO A 34 4.80 3.82 5.20
C PRO A 34 6.09 3.16 5.65
N TYR A 35 6.02 2.15 6.49
CA TYR A 35 7.20 1.53 7.11
C TYR A 35 7.54 0.19 6.47
N GLU A 36 8.81 0.00 6.15
CA GLU A 36 9.33 -1.24 5.56
C GLU A 36 9.05 -2.46 6.44
N HIS A 37 9.23 -2.32 7.74
CA HIS A 37 8.95 -3.39 8.70
C HIS A 37 7.50 -3.91 8.60
N SER A 38 6.53 -3.01 8.50
CA SER A 38 5.11 -3.37 8.39
C SER A 38 4.80 -4.10 7.08
N ARG A 39 5.39 -3.66 5.97
CA ARG A 39 5.22 -4.31 4.66
C ARG A 39 5.84 -5.71 4.64
N ARG A 40 7.03 -5.85 5.24
CA ARG A 40 7.70 -7.16 5.38
C ARG A 40 6.87 -8.12 6.22
N LEU A 41 6.33 -7.67 7.34
CA LEU A 41 5.45 -8.48 8.19
C LEU A 41 4.19 -8.93 7.44
N ALA A 42 3.58 -8.05 6.65
CA ALA A 42 2.44 -8.39 5.81
C ALA A 42 2.79 -9.49 4.79
N ARG A 43 3.90 -9.33 4.08
CA ARG A 43 4.41 -10.32 3.13
C ARG A 43 4.62 -11.69 3.80
N GLU A 44 5.34 -11.72 4.91
CA GLU A 44 5.60 -12.95 5.65
C GLU A 44 4.31 -13.63 6.13
N THR A 45 3.37 -12.86 6.66
CA THR A 45 2.10 -13.38 7.16
C THR A 45 1.27 -14.02 6.05
N ILE A 46 1.21 -13.39 4.88
CA ILE A 46 0.43 -13.88 3.74
C ILE A 46 1.11 -15.12 3.11
N LEU A 47 2.43 -15.09 2.92
CA LEU A 47 3.15 -16.21 2.34
C LEU A 47 3.14 -17.46 3.21
N LYS A 48 3.19 -17.32 4.54
CA LYS A 48 3.05 -18.45 5.48
C LYS A 48 1.68 -19.11 5.42
N GLY A 49 0.65 -18.34 5.05
CA GLY A 49 -0.74 -18.82 5.05
C GLY A 49 -1.18 -19.58 3.82
N GLY A 50 -0.54 -19.46 2.66
CA GLY A 50 -1.18 -19.93 1.44
C GLY A 50 -0.32 -20.35 0.27
N GLY A 51 0.99 -20.40 0.40
CA GLY A 51 1.84 -20.85 -0.69
C GLY A 51 2.66 -19.77 -1.37
N SER A 52 3.61 -20.20 -2.18
CA SER A 52 4.56 -19.36 -2.89
C SER A 52 3.86 -18.46 -3.92
N ASN A 53 4.32 -17.24 -4.03
CA ASN A 53 3.98 -16.27 -5.07
C ASN A 53 2.58 -15.63 -5.00
N ASN A 54 1.96 -15.62 -3.83
CA ASN A 54 0.62 -15.03 -3.65
C ASN A 54 0.62 -13.60 -3.07
N PHE A 55 1.77 -12.96 -3.01
CA PHE A 55 1.90 -11.58 -2.52
C PHE A 55 2.61 -10.71 -3.54
N PHE A 56 2.00 -9.59 -3.90
CA PHE A 56 2.58 -8.59 -4.79
C PHE A 56 2.55 -7.23 -4.12
N LEU A 57 3.68 -6.56 -4.13
CA LEU A 57 3.82 -5.20 -3.64
C LEU A 57 3.87 -4.24 -4.84
N VAL A 58 2.83 -3.43 -4.97
CA VAL A 58 2.78 -2.34 -5.96
C VAL A 58 3.09 -1.04 -5.23
N HIS A 59 4.20 -0.41 -5.60
CA HIS A 59 4.59 0.88 -5.05
C HIS A 59 4.03 2.01 -5.91
N VAL A 60 3.10 2.77 -5.36
CA VAL A 60 2.61 4.00 -5.97
C VAL A 60 3.58 5.13 -5.61
N ALA A 61 4.54 5.38 -6.51
CA ALA A 61 5.68 6.28 -6.29
C ALA A 61 5.42 7.71 -6.78
N THR A 62 4.16 8.12 -6.79
CA THR A 62 3.78 9.48 -7.21
C THR A 62 4.44 10.53 -6.30
N PRO A 63 5.11 11.56 -6.87
CA PRO A 63 5.75 12.60 -6.08
C PRO A 63 4.77 13.32 -5.16
N ILE A 64 5.24 13.66 -3.95
CA ILE A 64 4.40 14.30 -2.93
C ILE A 64 3.84 15.65 -3.41
N GLU A 65 4.60 16.39 -4.20
CA GLU A 65 4.17 17.67 -4.78
C GLU A 65 2.95 17.51 -5.67
N TYR A 66 2.90 16.42 -6.44
CA TYR A 66 1.72 16.08 -7.25
C TYR A 66 0.53 15.72 -6.37
N CYS A 67 0.74 14.93 -5.32
CA CYS A 67 -0.29 14.54 -4.37
C CYS A 67 -0.87 15.75 -3.65
N GLU A 68 -0.03 16.69 -3.20
CA GLU A 68 -0.46 17.94 -2.55
C GLU A 68 -1.31 18.81 -3.48
N LYS A 69 -0.90 18.91 -4.75
CA LYS A 69 -1.61 19.71 -5.77
C LYS A 69 -2.99 19.14 -6.09
N HIS A 70 -3.17 17.83 -5.98
CA HIS A 70 -4.40 17.11 -6.34
C HIS A 70 -5.19 16.65 -5.11
N ASP A 71 -4.89 17.18 -3.94
CA ASP A 71 -5.53 16.81 -2.67
C ASP A 71 -6.92 17.45 -2.54
N ARG A 72 -7.94 16.71 -2.95
CA ARG A 72 -9.34 17.16 -2.88
C ARG A 72 -9.85 17.38 -1.46
N ARG A 73 -9.27 16.69 -0.47
CA ARG A 73 -9.68 16.80 0.94
C ARG A 73 -8.96 17.90 1.69
N GLY A 74 -7.89 18.46 1.13
CA GLY A 74 -7.07 19.48 1.75
C GLY A 74 -6.28 18.99 2.97
N ASN A 75 -6.05 17.69 3.09
CA ASN A 75 -5.36 17.09 4.24
C ASN A 75 -3.88 17.47 4.28
N TYR A 76 -3.22 17.55 3.13
CA TYR A 76 -1.82 18.02 3.06
C TYR A 76 -1.69 19.45 3.55
N ALA A 77 -2.58 20.35 3.12
CA ALA A 77 -2.59 21.73 3.58
C ALA A 77 -2.80 21.82 5.09
N LYS A 78 -3.72 21.04 5.65
CA LYS A 78 -3.96 20.95 7.09
C LYS A 78 -2.72 20.42 7.84
N ALA A 79 -2.07 19.39 7.30
CA ALA A 79 -0.86 18.84 7.87
C ALA A 79 0.29 19.85 7.86
N ARG A 80 0.46 20.59 6.76
CA ARG A 80 1.47 21.66 6.63
C ARG A 80 1.25 22.79 7.65
N ARG A 81 0.00 23.11 7.99
CA ARG A 81 -0.33 24.09 9.05
C ARG A 81 -0.23 23.52 10.46
N GLY A 82 0.09 22.22 10.62
CA GLY A 82 0.18 21.57 11.92
C GLY A 82 -1.17 21.19 12.53
N GLU A 83 -2.26 21.26 11.78
CA GLU A 83 -3.60 20.88 12.24
C GLU A 83 -3.77 19.36 12.31
N ILE A 84 -3.03 18.61 11.48
CA ILE A 84 -2.98 17.15 11.49
C ILE A 84 -1.57 16.72 11.85
N LYS A 85 -1.43 15.88 12.87
CA LYS A 85 -0.14 15.32 13.32
C LYS A 85 0.07 13.90 12.79
N GLY A 86 1.34 13.50 12.63
CA GLY A 86 1.70 12.16 12.16
C GLY A 86 1.25 11.89 10.73
N PHE A 87 1.24 12.92 9.89
CA PHE A 87 0.82 12.80 8.50
C PHE A 87 1.99 12.34 7.63
N THR A 88 1.85 11.15 7.05
CA THR A 88 2.90 10.55 6.21
C THR A 88 3.30 11.46 5.05
N GLY A 89 4.61 11.70 4.92
CA GLY A 89 5.17 12.56 3.89
C GLY A 89 5.25 14.04 4.28
N VAL A 90 4.71 14.44 5.41
CA VAL A 90 4.79 15.82 5.93
C VAL A 90 5.61 15.86 7.22
N ASP A 91 5.07 15.33 8.31
CA ASP A 91 5.73 15.25 9.61
C ASP A 91 6.02 13.80 10.06
N ASP A 92 5.66 12.82 9.25
CA ASP A 92 6.03 11.42 9.43
C ASP A 92 6.68 10.87 8.16
N VAL A 93 7.64 9.96 8.33
CA VAL A 93 8.47 9.43 7.24
C VAL A 93 7.70 8.39 6.43
N TYR A 94 7.88 8.42 5.11
CA TYR A 94 7.54 7.32 4.22
C TYR A 94 8.82 6.62 3.77
N GLU A 95 8.98 5.37 4.17
CA GLU A 95 10.11 4.54 3.77
C GLU A 95 9.79 3.88 2.42
N ALA A 96 10.32 4.44 1.32
CA ALA A 96 10.07 3.91 -0.01
C ALA A 96 10.56 2.46 -0.13
N PRO A 97 9.73 1.51 -0.64
CA PRO A 97 10.17 0.14 -0.83
C PRO A 97 11.22 0.04 -1.94
N ASN A 98 12.22 -0.81 -1.73
CA ASN A 98 13.22 -1.17 -2.73
C ASN A 98 12.98 -2.58 -3.32
N ASP A 99 11.94 -3.26 -2.86
CA ASP A 99 11.58 -4.64 -3.20
C ASP A 99 10.18 -4.76 -3.83
N ALA A 100 9.67 -3.66 -4.41
CA ALA A 100 8.36 -3.65 -5.06
C ALA A 100 8.38 -4.51 -6.34
N ASP A 101 7.31 -5.28 -6.54
CA ASP A 101 7.10 -6.07 -7.76
C ASP A 101 6.72 -5.19 -8.95
N LEU A 102 6.11 -4.05 -8.68
CA LEU A 102 5.75 -3.04 -9.67
C LEU A 102 5.84 -1.65 -9.05
N VAL A 103 6.37 -0.70 -9.79
CA VAL A 103 6.40 0.72 -9.41
C VAL A 103 5.60 1.52 -10.43
N VAL A 104 4.65 2.32 -9.95
CA VAL A 104 3.76 3.13 -10.77
C VAL A 104 3.74 4.59 -10.30
N ASP A 105 3.46 5.50 -11.21
CA ASP A 105 3.41 6.94 -10.92
C ASP A 105 2.21 7.57 -11.65
N VAL A 106 1.22 8.02 -10.88
CA VAL A 106 -0.02 8.62 -11.39
C VAL A 106 0.22 9.97 -12.09
N SER A 107 1.35 10.62 -11.81
CA SER A 107 1.74 11.87 -12.50
C SER A 107 2.24 11.63 -13.93
N GLN A 108 2.67 10.40 -14.24
CA GLN A 108 3.26 10.03 -15.53
C GLN A 108 2.41 9.04 -16.33
N GLN A 109 1.54 8.29 -15.68
CA GLN A 109 0.77 7.21 -16.26
C GLN A 109 -0.72 7.41 -15.98
N SER A 110 -1.58 7.03 -16.92
CA SER A 110 -3.02 6.99 -16.70
C SER A 110 -3.41 5.83 -15.79
N ILE A 111 -4.58 5.91 -15.19
CA ILE A 111 -5.14 4.81 -14.38
C ILE A 111 -5.28 3.54 -15.23
N ALA A 112 -5.69 3.67 -16.49
CA ALA A 112 -5.81 2.54 -17.42
C ALA A 112 -4.47 1.86 -17.68
N GLU A 113 -3.39 2.62 -17.90
CA GLU A 113 -2.03 2.08 -18.08
C GLU A 113 -1.52 1.38 -16.82
N ILE A 114 -1.75 1.95 -15.65
CA ILE A 114 -1.37 1.35 -14.36
C ILE A 114 -2.14 0.05 -14.13
N THR A 115 -3.45 0.06 -14.36
CA THR A 115 -4.30 -1.13 -14.23
C THR A 115 -3.83 -2.24 -15.17
N HIS A 116 -3.52 -1.90 -16.42
CA HIS A 116 -2.99 -2.85 -17.40
C HIS A 116 -1.67 -3.47 -16.92
N SER A 117 -0.77 -2.67 -16.38
CA SER A 117 0.51 -3.15 -15.83
C SER A 117 0.31 -4.14 -14.68
N ILE A 118 -0.66 -3.88 -13.80
CA ILE A 118 -1.00 -4.80 -12.70
C ILE A 118 -1.58 -6.11 -13.24
N VAL A 119 -2.47 -6.03 -14.22
CA VAL A 119 -3.05 -7.22 -14.87
C VAL A 119 -1.95 -8.07 -15.52
N LEU A 120 -1.01 -7.45 -16.23
CA LEU A 120 0.14 -8.15 -16.83
C LEU A 120 1.03 -8.82 -15.76
N LEU A 121 1.23 -8.20 -14.62
CA LEU A 121 1.97 -8.78 -13.50
C LEU A 121 1.28 -10.06 -12.99
N LEU A 122 -0.02 -10.03 -12.82
CA LEU A 122 -0.80 -11.19 -12.37
C LEU A 122 -0.81 -12.29 -13.42
N GLU A 123 -0.97 -11.95 -14.69
CA GLU A 123 -0.92 -12.90 -15.81
C GLU A 123 0.44 -13.58 -15.92
N ALA A 124 1.53 -12.82 -15.82
CA ALA A 124 2.89 -13.35 -15.85
C ALA A 124 3.19 -14.35 -14.72
N ASN A 125 2.45 -14.27 -13.60
CA ASN A 125 2.56 -15.16 -12.46
C ASN A 125 1.48 -16.25 -12.42
N GLY A 126 0.73 -16.40 -13.50
CA GLY A 126 -0.25 -17.48 -13.65
C GLY A 126 -1.51 -17.36 -12.79
N LEU A 127 -1.84 -16.14 -12.31
CA LEU A 127 -3.00 -15.92 -11.44
C LEU A 127 -4.28 -15.58 -12.22
N ILE A 128 -4.11 -15.18 -13.44
CA ILE A 128 -5.22 -14.92 -14.39
C ILE A 128 -4.81 -15.33 -15.80
#